data_fb228137c714d6079f4b3c6a378ab78a
#
_entry.id   fb228137c714d6079f4b3c6a378ab78a
#
_cell.length_a   1.000
_cell.length_b   1.000
_cell.length_c   1.000
_cell.angle_alpha   90.00
_cell.angle_beta   90.00
_cell.angle_gamma   90.00
#
_symmetry.space_group_name_H-M   'P 1'
#
loop_
_entity.id
_entity.type
_entity.pdbx_description
1 polymer ?
#
loop_
_entity_poly.entity_id
_entity_poly.type
_entity_poly.pdbx_seq_one_letter_code
_entity_poly.pdbx_strand_id
1 'polypeptide(L)'
;CQRVVGAMLRERLRLAAPVPVVFVHGDVEAFDGYTRQRIEYRGLEDDVIPAFLFTPTGRAPSGGVAVFHQHNGEFHFGKSEVAGLVGSPFQAFGPALARRGLVVLAPDAVSFEDRRAGVTGNVVRVCGQSIMGA
;
A
#
# COMPACT_ATOMS: atom_id res chain seq x y z
N CYS A 1 -4.65 7.92 27.07
CA CYS A 1 -5.72 8.15 26.06
C CYS A 1 -5.51 7.30 24.80
N GLN A 2 -4.37 7.39 24.12
CA GLN A 2 -4.09 6.64 22.87
C GLN A 2 -4.19 5.12 23.02
N ARG A 3 -3.72 4.53 24.14
CA ARG A 3 -3.80 3.07 24.38
C ARG A 3 -5.24 2.58 24.50
N VAL A 4 -6.10 3.34 25.13
CA VAL A 4 -7.53 2.98 25.32
C VAL A 4 -8.26 3.05 23.97
N VAL A 5 -8.07 4.13 23.22
CA VAL A 5 -8.67 4.29 21.89
C VAL A 5 -8.17 3.18 20.93
N GLY A 6 -6.88 2.87 20.97
CA GLY A 6 -6.32 1.79 20.15
C GLY A 6 -6.90 0.42 20.49
N ALA A 7 -7.12 0.11 21.77
CA ALA A 7 -7.75 -1.13 22.20
C ALA A 7 -9.21 -1.21 21.74
N MET A 8 -9.98 -0.14 21.94
CA MET A 8 -11.36 -0.06 21.48
C MET A 8 -11.50 -0.19 19.97
N LEU A 9 -10.61 0.43 19.20
CA LEU A 9 -10.62 0.30 17.74
C LEU A 9 -10.32 -1.13 17.30
N ARG A 10 -9.34 -1.81 17.90
CA ARG A 10 -9.02 -3.20 17.59
C ARG A 10 -10.21 -4.11 17.86
N GLU A 11 -10.87 -3.95 18.99
CA GLU A 11 -12.06 -4.71 19.37
C GLU A 11 -13.22 -4.47 18.40
N ARG A 12 -13.53 -3.19 18.12
CA ARG A 12 -14.63 -2.79 17.23
C ARG A 12 -14.42 -3.23 15.79
N LEU A 13 -13.18 -3.14 15.30
CA LEU A 13 -12.82 -3.56 13.94
C LEU A 13 -12.45 -5.05 13.86
N ARG A 14 -12.55 -5.79 14.97
CA ARG A 14 -12.17 -7.21 15.06
C ARG A 14 -10.76 -7.49 14.48
N LEU A 15 -9.83 -6.56 14.73
CA LEU A 15 -8.48 -6.70 14.21
C LEU A 15 -7.76 -7.85 14.91
N ALA A 16 -7.25 -8.78 14.13
CA ALA A 16 -6.39 -9.84 14.62
C ALA A 16 -5.13 -9.27 15.31
N ALA A 17 -4.50 -10.06 16.17
CA ALA A 17 -3.21 -9.70 16.73
C ALA A 17 -2.18 -9.49 15.60
N PRO A 18 -1.26 -8.52 15.73
CA PRO A 18 -0.20 -8.35 14.75
C PRO A 18 0.61 -9.64 14.61
N VAL A 19 0.76 -10.11 13.38
CA VAL A 19 1.63 -11.23 13.03
C VAL A 19 2.85 -10.72 12.30
N PRO A 20 4.01 -11.41 12.37
CA PRO A 20 5.15 -11.07 11.53
C PRO A 20 4.75 -11.09 10.05
N VAL A 21 5.08 -10.02 9.35
CA VAL A 21 4.79 -9.93 7.91
C VAL A 21 5.96 -10.53 7.14
N VAL A 22 5.67 -11.49 6.29
CA VAL A 22 6.67 -12.08 5.38
C VAL A 22 6.60 -11.32 4.06
N PHE A 23 7.77 -10.84 3.61
CA PHE A 23 7.91 -10.13 2.34
C PHE A 23 8.64 -10.99 1.32
N VAL A 24 8.17 -10.95 0.08
CA VAL A 24 8.94 -11.35 -1.10
C VAL A 24 9.47 -10.08 -1.76
N HIS A 25 10.77 -10.01 -1.96
CA HIS A 25 11.44 -8.83 -2.49
C HIS A 25 11.76 -9.03 -3.97
N GLY A 26 11.37 -8.08 -4.80
CA GLY A 26 11.82 -7.93 -6.18
C GLY A 26 13.10 -7.10 -6.29
N ASP A 27 13.46 -6.71 -7.51
CA ASP A 27 14.63 -5.90 -7.78
C ASP A 27 14.51 -4.51 -7.19
N VAL A 28 15.67 -3.95 -6.80
CA VAL A 28 15.79 -2.60 -6.28
C VAL A 28 16.22 -1.66 -7.39
N GLU A 29 15.42 -0.66 -7.64
CA GLU A 29 15.72 0.42 -8.58
C GLU A 29 16.21 1.65 -7.82
N ALA A 30 17.33 2.23 -8.24
CA ALA A 30 17.91 3.42 -7.61
C ALA A 30 17.51 4.70 -8.35
N PHE A 31 17.11 5.71 -7.59
CA PHE A 31 16.76 7.05 -8.07
C PHE A 31 17.49 8.11 -7.25
N ASP A 32 17.44 9.35 -7.71
CA ASP A 32 17.97 10.46 -6.93
C ASP A 32 17.18 10.65 -5.63
N GLY A 33 17.87 10.43 -4.51
CA GLY A 33 17.35 10.58 -3.14
C GLY A 33 16.53 9.41 -2.59
N TYR A 34 16.28 8.35 -3.35
CA TYR A 34 15.55 7.17 -2.86
C TYR A 34 15.80 5.92 -3.72
N THR A 35 15.41 4.76 -3.18
CA THR A 35 15.24 3.53 -3.96
C THR A 35 13.76 3.14 -4.01
N ARG A 36 13.36 2.45 -5.08
CA ARG A 36 12.06 1.80 -5.21
C ARG A 36 12.26 0.30 -5.34
N GLN A 37 11.47 -0.48 -4.63
CA GLN A 37 11.49 -1.93 -4.72
C GLN A 37 10.05 -2.44 -4.85
N ARG A 38 9.78 -3.33 -5.79
CA ARG A 38 8.55 -4.10 -5.80
C ARG A 38 8.63 -5.15 -4.70
N ILE A 39 7.62 -5.25 -3.88
CA ILE A 39 7.49 -6.26 -2.84
C ILE A 39 6.11 -6.90 -2.91
N GLU A 40 5.99 -8.07 -2.35
CA GLU A 40 4.72 -8.72 -2.07
C GLU A 40 4.71 -9.14 -0.61
N TYR A 41 3.60 -8.94 0.07
CA TYR A 41 3.45 -9.39 1.45
C TYR A 41 2.08 -10.05 1.63
N ARG A 42 1.97 -10.88 2.67
CA ARG A 42 0.72 -11.56 2.98
C ARG A 42 -0.12 -10.74 3.95
N GLY A 43 -1.36 -10.54 3.57
CA GLY A 43 -2.40 -9.97 4.41
C GLY A 43 -3.13 -11.04 5.23
N LEU A 44 -4.35 -10.74 5.62
CA LEU A 44 -5.24 -11.71 6.26
C LEU A 44 -5.63 -12.82 5.25
N GLU A 45 -5.88 -14.03 5.75
CA GLU A 45 -6.32 -15.17 4.94
C GLU A 45 -5.38 -15.50 3.76
N ASP A 46 -4.07 -15.29 3.96
CA ASP A 46 -3.05 -15.52 2.93
C ASP A 46 -3.19 -14.65 1.65
N ASP A 47 -3.97 -13.58 1.70
CA ASP A 47 -4.11 -12.63 0.61
C ASP A 47 -2.74 -12.02 0.26
N VAL A 48 -2.32 -12.16 -0.99
CA VAL A 48 -1.05 -11.61 -1.48
C VAL A 48 -1.26 -10.16 -1.89
N ILE A 49 -0.51 -9.26 -1.26
CA ILE A 49 -0.62 -7.84 -1.49
C ILE A 49 0.63 -7.32 -2.18
N PRO A 50 0.58 -7.05 -3.50
CA PRO A 50 1.65 -6.37 -4.22
C PRO A 50 1.76 -4.93 -3.76
N ALA A 51 2.98 -4.44 -3.62
CA ALA A 51 3.27 -3.08 -3.20
C ALA A 51 4.57 -2.54 -3.80
N PHE A 52 4.74 -1.24 -3.78
CA PHE A 52 6.05 -0.61 -3.88
C PHE A 52 6.52 -0.13 -2.51
N LEU A 53 7.79 -0.42 -2.22
CA LEU A 53 8.51 0.10 -1.08
C LEU A 53 9.49 1.16 -1.56
N PHE A 54 9.38 2.37 -1.04
CA PHE A 54 10.33 3.45 -1.31
C PHE A 54 11.16 3.68 -0.05
N THR A 55 12.47 3.67 -0.21
CA THR A 55 13.41 3.87 0.89
C THR A 55 14.29 5.08 0.59
N PRO A 56 14.35 6.09 1.46
CA PRO A 56 15.23 7.25 1.27
C PRO A 56 16.68 6.81 1.29
N THR A 57 17.52 7.50 0.49
CA THR A 57 18.97 7.29 0.45
C THR A 57 19.71 8.52 0.98
N GLY A 58 20.98 8.34 1.38
CA GLY A 58 21.83 9.43 1.84
C GLY A 58 21.57 9.92 3.28
N ARG A 59 20.53 9.42 3.95
CA ARG A 59 20.22 9.72 5.36
C ARG A 59 19.38 8.62 6.00
N ALA A 60 19.40 8.55 7.32
CA ALA A 60 18.51 7.66 8.06
C ALA A 60 17.03 8.10 7.87
N PRO A 61 16.08 7.15 7.70
CA PRO A 61 14.67 7.47 7.62
C PRO A 61 14.16 8.18 8.88
N SER A 62 13.33 9.19 8.70
CA SER A 62 12.68 9.92 9.80
C SER A 62 11.37 9.28 10.27
N GLY A 63 10.85 8.30 9.52
CA GLY A 63 9.61 7.59 9.81
C GLY A 63 9.14 6.78 8.63
N GLY A 64 7.98 6.12 8.77
CA GLY A 64 7.32 5.36 7.73
C GLY A 64 5.86 5.80 7.52
N VAL A 65 5.37 5.66 6.30
CA VAL A 65 3.99 5.98 5.93
C VAL A 65 3.45 4.97 4.92
N ALA A 66 2.21 4.55 5.09
CA ALA A 66 1.47 3.83 4.05
C ALA A 66 0.66 4.84 3.23
N VAL A 67 0.79 4.78 1.91
CA VAL A 67 0.11 5.67 0.96
C VAL A 67 -0.71 4.84 0.00
N PHE A 68 -2.00 5.11 -0.03
CA PHE A 68 -2.92 4.44 -0.95
C PHE A 68 -3.19 5.33 -2.17
N HIS A 69 -3.35 4.67 -3.32
CA HIS A 69 -3.78 5.31 -4.56
C HIS A 69 -5.23 5.78 -4.47
N GLN A 70 -5.66 6.62 -5.41
CA GLN A 70 -7.05 7.06 -5.51
C GLN A 70 -7.98 5.93 -5.95
N HIS A 71 -9.28 6.09 -5.73
CA HIS A 71 -10.30 5.17 -6.20
C HIS A 71 -10.82 5.55 -7.61
N ASN A 72 -11.32 6.70 -7.80
CA ASN A 72 -11.84 7.37 -9.00
C ASN A 72 -12.39 6.47 -10.15
N GLY A 73 -12.74 5.21 -9.87
CA GLY A 73 -13.22 4.27 -10.88
C GLY A 73 -12.14 3.72 -11.85
N GLU A 74 -10.88 4.11 -11.66
CA GLU A 74 -9.74 3.71 -12.51
C GLU A 74 -9.02 2.49 -11.93
N PHE A 75 -9.71 1.35 -11.89
CA PHE A 75 -9.23 0.12 -11.25
C PHE A 75 -7.96 -0.49 -11.87
N HIS A 76 -7.52 0.01 -13.00
CA HIS A 76 -6.26 -0.37 -13.63
C HIS A 76 -5.05 0.39 -13.05
N PHE A 77 -5.27 1.40 -12.23
CA PHE A 77 -4.26 2.09 -11.44
C PHE A 77 -4.26 1.58 -10.00
N GLY A 78 -3.11 1.54 -9.39
CA GLY A 78 -2.89 1.11 -8.02
C GLY A 78 -1.59 1.70 -7.50
N LYS A 79 -0.72 0.86 -6.97
CA LYS A 79 0.63 1.26 -6.51
C LYS A 79 1.44 2.02 -7.55
N SER A 80 1.21 1.75 -8.85
CA SER A 80 1.91 2.41 -9.96
C SER A 80 1.55 3.90 -10.07
N GLU A 81 0.34 4.30 -9.67
CA GLU A 81 -0.03 5.72 -9.59
C GLU A 81 0.74 6.43 -8.48
N VAL A 82 0.81 5.84 -7.29
CA VAL A 82 1.61 6.39 -6.17
C VAL A 82 3.09 6.47 -6.53
N ALA A 83 3.57 5.56 -7.38
CA ALA A 83 4.95 5.56 -7.89
C ALA A 83 5.20 6.61 -8.99
N GLY A 84 4.16 7.23 -9.54
CA GLY A 84 4.26 8.16 -10.65
C GLY A 84 4.58 7.49 -11.99
N LEU A 85 4.24 6.21 -12.14
CA LEU A 85 4.43 5.45 -13.39
C LEU A 85 3.24 5.60 -14.34
N VAL A 86 2.07 5.86 -13.80
CA VAL A 86 0.80 6.01 -14.51
C VAL A 86 -0.05 7.11 -13.84
N GLY A 87 -1.11 7.54 -14.49
CA GLY A 87 -2.06 8.51 -13.95
C GLY A 87 -1.52 9.93 -13.89
N SER A 88 -2.02 10.71 -12.95
CA SER A 88 -1.63 12.11 -12.77
C SER A 88 -0.31 12.25 -12.00
N PRO A 89 0.63 13.09 -12.45
CA PRO A 89 1.87 13.39 -11.72
C PRO A 89 1.61 13.91 -10.29
N PHE A 90 0.45 14.51 -10.03
CA PHE A 90 0.06 14.98 -8.69
C PHE A 90 -0.17 13.84 -7.70
N GLN A 91 -0.38 12.61 -8.18
CA GLN A 91 -0.57 11.41 -7.35
C GLN A 91 0.75 10.69 -7.03
N ALA A 92 1.87 11.14 -7.55
CA ALA A 92 3.20 10.55 -7.34
C ALA A 92 3.76 10.82 -5.93
N PHE A 93 3.00 10.45 -4.89
CA PHE A 93 3.38 10.71 -3.48
C PHE A 93 4.57 9.88 -3.02
N GLY A 94 4.75 8.66 -3.56
CA GLY A 94 5.83 7.76 -3.16
C GLY A 94 7.22 8.40 -3.29
N PRO A 95 7.64 8.82 -4.49
CA PRO A 95 8.90 9.52 -4.70
C PRO A 95 9.01 10.82 -3.89
N ALA A 96 7.93 11.60 -3.81
CA ALA A 96 7.94 12.89 -3.13
C ALA A 96 8.19 12.77 -1.62
N LEU A 97 7.56 11.79 -0.97
CA LEU A 97 7.71 11.54 0.46
C LEU A 97 9.05 10.87 0.76
N ALA A 98 9.50 9.94 -0.09
CA ALA A 98 10.79 9.28 0.08
C ALA A 98 11.96 10.29 0.03
N ARG A 99 11.95 11.22 -0.93
CA ARG A 99 12.95 12.31 -0.97
C ARG A 99 12.92 13.20 0.28
N ARG A 100 11.80 13.26 0.99
CA ARG A 100 11.69 13.96 2.28
C ARG A 100 12.17 13.13 3.47
N GLY A 101 12.61 11.89 3.25
CA GLY A 101 13.19 11.02 4.28
C GLY A 101 12.22 10.06 4.93
N LEU A 102 11.09 9.79 4.32
CA LEU A 102 10.14 8.80 4.80
C LEU A 102 10.33 7.47 4.05
N VAL A 103 10.23 6.36 4.76
CA VAL A 103 9.98 5.06 4.12
C VAL A 103 8.50 5.03 3.72
N VAL A 104 8.22 4.73 2.46
CA VAL A 104 6.84 4.74 1.95
C VAL A 104 6.47 3.34 1.48
N LEU A 105 5.37 2.82 2.01
CA LEU A 105 4.71 1.61 1.52
C LEU A 105 3.49 2.01 0.69
N ALA A 106 3.45 1.61 -0.57
CA ALA A 106 2.35 1.87 -1.49
C ALA A 106 1.75 0.54 -1.96
N PRO A 107 0.72 -0.01 -1.29
CA PRO A 107 0.08 -1.26 -1.67
C PRO A 107 -1.02 -1.06 -2.70
N ASP A 108 -1.33 -2.11 -3.46
CA ASP A 108 -2.56 -2.19 -4.21
C ASP A 108 -3.75 -2.47 -3.28
N ALA A 109 -4.80 -1.69 -3.41
CA ALA A 109 -6.08 -2.03 -2.80
C ALA A 109 -6.72 -3.23 -3.52
N VAL A 110 -7.66 -3.89 -2.83
CA VAL A 110 -8.44 -5.00 -3.43
C VAL A 110 -9.12 -4.50 -4.71
N SER A 111 -9.05 -5.29 -5.76
CA SER A 111 -9.61 -5.02 -7.09
C SER A 111 -8.87 -3.97 -7.92
N PHE A 112 -7.71 -3.51 -7.46
CA PHE A 112 -6.89 -2.56 -8.22
C PHE A 112 -5.61 -3.21 -8.76
N GLU A 113 -5.14 -2.71 -9.89
CA GLU A 113 -3.89 -3.09 -10.58
C GLU A 113 -3.62 -4.60 -10.55
N ASP A 114 -2.60 -5.07 -9.86
CA ASP A 114 -2.24 -6.49 -9.82
C ASP A 114 -3.23 -7.34 -9.00
N ARG A 115 -3.99 -6.72 -8.07
CA ARG A 115 -5.06 -7.39 -7.32
C ARG A 115 -6.41 -7.41 -8.04
N ARG A 116 -6.44 -6.97 -9.28
CA ARG A 116 -7.61 -7.04 -10.15
C ARG A 116 -7.80 -8.42 -10.78
N ALA A 117 -6.73 -9.20 -10.93
CA ALA A 117 -6.77 -10.54 -11.52
C ALA A 117 -7.63 -11.48 -10.67
N GLY A 118 -8.58 -12.17 -11.31
CA GLY A 118 -9.48 -13.11 -10.63
C GLY A 118 -10.75 -12.50 -10.04
N VAL A 119 -10.89 -11.17 -10.06
CA VAL A 119 -12.14 -10.53 -9.65
C VAL A 119 -13.18 -10.67 -10.77
N THR A 120 -14.17 -11.54 -10.57
CA THR A 120 -15.31 -11.69 -11.46
C THR A 120 -16.49 -10.89 -10.92
N GLY A 121 -17.18 -10.15 -11.80
CA GLY A 121 -18.36 -9.38 -11.45
C GLY A 121 -18.12 -7.88 -11.30
N ASN A 122 -18.95 -7.22 -10.50
CA ASN A 122 -18.87 -5.78 -10.31
C ASN A 122 -17.73 -5.41 -9.35
N VAL A 123 -16.65 -4.87 -9.91
CA VAL A 123 -15.42 -4.49 -9.17
C VAL A 123 -15.72 -3.49 -8.04
N VAL A 124 -16.64 -2.56 -8.26
CA VAL A 124 -17.05 -1.57 -7.23
C VAL A 124 -17.69 -2.27 -6.03
N ARG A 125 -18.53 -3.29 -6.29
CA ARG A 125 -19.17 -4.07 -5.24
C ARG A 125 -18.15 -4.87 -4.43
N VAL A 126 -17.18 -5.51 -5.10
CA VAL A 126 -16.10 -6.28 -4.43
C VAL A 126 -15.24 -5.35 -3.58
N CYS A 127 -14.86 -4.19 -4.10
CA CYS A 127 -14.11 -3.18 -3.34
C CYS A 127 -14.90 -2.70 -2.12
N GLY A 128 -16.19 -2.41 -2.28
CA GLY A 128 -17.08 -2.01 -1.18
C GLY A 128 -17.23 -3.11 -0.12
N GLN A 129 -17.34 -4.36 -0.52
CA GLN A 129 -17.42 -5.50 0.41
C GLN A 129 -16.12 -5.69 1.20
N SER A 130 -14.97 -5.51 0.55
CA SER A 130 -13.67 -5.59 1.22
C SER A 130 -13.48 -4.54 2.32
N ILE A 131 -14.08 -3.36 2.17
CA ILE A 131 -13.96 -2.25 3.13
C ILE A 131 -15.05 -2.31 4.21
N MET A 132 -16.25 -2.74 3.84
CA MET A 132 -17.46 -2.62 4.66
C MET A 132 -17.96 -3.96 5.21
N GLY A 133 -17.47 -5.07 4.75
CA GLY A 133 -18.06 -6.39 4.95
C GLY A 133 -17.23 -7.36 5.79
N ALA A 134 -16.27 -6.86 6.54
CA ALA A 134 -15.53 -7.67 7.50
C ALA A 134 -16.15 -7.61 8.89
#